data_7b2fb8484c9db79d5d877bae36c8741e
#
_entry.id   7b2fb8484c9db79d5d877bae36c8741e
#
_cell.length_a   1.000
_cell.length_b   1.000
_cell.length_c   1.000
_cell.angle_alpha   90.00
_cell.angle_beta   90.00
_cell.angle_gamma   90.00
#
_symmetry.space_group_name_H-M   'P 1'
#
loop_
_entity.id
_entity.type
_entity.pdbx_description
1 polymer ?
#
loop_
_entity_poly.entity_id
_entity_poly.type
_entity_poly.pdbx_seq_one_letter_code
_entity_poly.pdbx_strand_id
1 'polypeptide(L)'
;MPVPSPASNARSAAVKAYDIRGLVPDELDADVARVAGSVLAALTRPTDAADHPGVIVGRDARTSSPELAAALIDGVLDQGVDVTDIGLASTDLVYYAAGTLEQPAAMVTASHNPGRYNGIKMCRAGAVPVSRDTGLGDIAAALDADEPLPAREPRGTLQTADLLSDYVGYLLRLVPLDGLRPLRVVVDAGNGMAGLTVPPVFAGTPVQVDGLYLELDGQFPNHDANPLDTTTLVDLQHRVRTTDADLGLACDGDDDRCFVDDERGELVTP
;
A
#
# COMPACT_ATOMS: atom_id res chain seq x y z
N MET A 1 -11.12 -17.10 -32.32
CA MET A 1 -10.97 -16.32 -31.09
C MET A 1 -11.17 -14.84 -31.48
N PRO A 2 -11.99 -14.06 -30.79
CA PRO A 2 -12.07 -12.62 -31.07
C PRO A 2 -10.70 -11.98 -30.78
N VAL A 3 -10.30 -11.05 -31.63
CA VAL A 3 -9.08 -10.25 -31.42
C VAL A 3 -9.41 -9.25 -30.31
N PRO A 4 -8.61 -9.18 -29.21
CA PRO A 4 -8.86 -8.22 -28.13
C PRO A 4 -8.89 -6.79 -28.67
N SER A 5 -9.75 -5.95 -28.07
CA SER A 5 -9.81 -4.54 -28.45
C SER A 5 -8.52 -3.82 -28.03
N PRO A 6 -8.10 -2.72 -28.70
CA PRO A 6 -6.94 -1.94 -28.26
C PRO A 6 -7.04 -1.43 -26.82
N ALA A 7 -8.25 -1.17 -26.33
CA ALA A 7 -8.49 -0.75 -24.94
C ALA A 7 -8.29 -1.92 -23.94
N SER A 8 -8.66 -3.15 -24.29
CA SER A 8 -8.43 -4.35 -23.50
C SER A 8 -6.92 -4.61 -23.31
N ASN A 9 -6.13 -4.48 -24.37
CA ASN A 9 -4.67 -4.64 -24.29
C ASN A 9 -3.98 -3.60 -23.39
N ALA A 10 -4.54 -2.38 -23.28
CA ALA A 10 -3.98 -1.36 -22.40
C ALA A 10 -4.24 -1.67 -20.93
N ARG A 11 -5.43 -2.20 -20.60
CA ARG A 11 -5.83 -2.55 -19.22
C ARG A 11 -5.05 -3.75 -18.68
N SER A 12 -4.91 -4.82 -19.45
CA SER A 12 -4.10 -5.97 -19.02
C SER A 12 -2.61 -5.66 -18.94
N ALA A 13 -2.11 -4.65 -19.68
CA ALA A 13 -0.74 -4.15 -19.58
C ALA A 13 -0.42 -3.49 -18.23
N ALA A 14 -1.44 -3.04 -17.48
CA ALA A 14 -1.26 -2.56 -16.11
C ALA A 14 -0.88 -3.69 -15.13
N VAL A 15 -1.19 -4.94 -15.44
CA VAL A 15 -0.83 -6.10 -14.61
C VAL A 15 0.65 -6.45 -14.82
N LYS A 16 1.48 -6.19 -13.80
CA LYS A 16 2.92 -6.45 -13.82
C LYS A 16 3.24 -7.83 -13.24
N ALA A 17 4.51 -8.07 -12.90
CA ALA A 17 4.96 -9.35 -12.35
C ALA A 17 4.49 -9.57 -10.90
N TYR A 18 4.39 -8.49 -10.11
CA TYR A 18 4.15 -8.54 -8.66
C TYR A 18 3.04 -7.61 -8.17
N ASP A 19 2.50 -6.76 -9.04
CA ASP A 19 1.42 -5.82 -8.72
C ASP A 19 0.63 -5.43 -9.96
N ILE A 20 -0.43 -4.64 -9.76
CA ILE A 20 -1.07 -3.86 -10.82
C ILE A 20 -0.54 -2.45 -10.71
N ARG A 21 -0.14 -1.83 -11.83
CA ARG A 21 0.37 -0.47 -11.84
C ARG A 21 0.15 0.20 -13.19
N GLY A 22 -0.44 1.41 -13.16
CA GLY A 22 -0.72 2.15 -14.37
C GLY A 22 -1.04 3.62 -14.14
N LEU A 23 -1.11 4.36 -15.24
CA LEU A 23 -1.62 5.73 -15.26
C LEU A 23 -3.13 5.74 -15.02
N VAL A 24 -3.59 6.63 -14.15
CA VAL A 24 -5.03 6.81 -13.87
C VAL A 24 -5.54 8.04 -14.63
N PRO A 25 -6.66 7.95 -15.39
CA PRO A 25 -7.52 6.75 -15.54
C PRO A 25 -7.16 5.87 -16.76
N ASP A 26 -6.13 6.17 -17.53
CA ASP A 26 -5.91 5.64 -18.88
C ASP A 26 -5.57 4.13 -18.92
N GLU A 27 -4.82 3.65 -17.92
CA GLU A 27 -4.36 2.26 -17.82
C GLU A 27 -4.99 1.53 -16.64
N LEU A 28 -5.28 2.27 -15.56
CA LEU A 28 -5.89 1.77 -14.32
C LEU A 28 -7.08 2.64 -13.96
N ASP A 29 -8.27 2.08 -14.07
CA ASP A 29 -9.54 2.70 -13.75
C ASP A 29 -10.36 1.87 -12.74
N ALA A 30 -11.57 2.32 -12.41
CA ALA A 30 -12.47 1.63 -11.52
C ALA A 30 -12.86 0.23 -12.02
N ASP A 31 -12.95 0.02 -13.34
CA ASP A 31 -13.30 -1.28 -13.90
C ASP A 31 -12.17 -2.29 -13.69
N VAL A 32 -10.91 -1.88 -13.93
CA VAL A 32 -9.73 -2.70 -13.65
C VAL A 32 -9.65 -3.06 -12.16
N ALA A 33 -9.89 -2.10 -11.26
CA ALA A 33 -9.88 -2.34 -9.82
C ALA A 33 -10.99 -3.31 -9.40
N ARG A 34 -12.21 -3.19 -9.97
CA ARG A 34 -13.32 -4.10 -9.70
C ARG A 34 -13.03 -5.52 -10.17
N VAL A 35 -12.48 -5.70 -11.36
CA VAL A 35 -12.06 -7.01 -11.87
C VAL A 35 -10.99 -7.60 -10.96
N ALA A 36 -10.00 -6.81 -10.54
CA ALA A 36 -8.96 -7.24 -9.61
C ALA A 36 -9.54 -7.75 -8.28
N GLY A 37 -10.51 -7.03 -7.70
CA GLY A 37 -11.24 -7.44 -6.50
C GLY A 37 -12.01 -8.74 -6.68
N SER A 38 -12.71 -8.88 -7.79
CA SER A 38 -13.48 -10.10 -8.11
C SER A 38 -12.59 -11.33 -8.25
N VAL A 39 -11.45 -11.19 -8.90
CA VAL A 39 -10.48 -12.28 -9.05
C VAL A 39 -9.81 -12.60 -7.72
N LEU A 40 -9.40 -11.58 -6.93
CA LEU A 40 -8.83 -11.79 -5.60
C LEU A 40 -9.78 -12.60 -4.71
N ALA A 41 -11.07 -12.25 -4.68
CA ALA A 41 -12.09 -13.00 -3.95
C ALA A 41 -12.21 -14.46 -4.43
N ALA A 42 -12.11 -14.71 -5.74
CA ALA A 42 -12.15 -16.05 -6.31
C ALA A 42 -10.92 -16.88 -5.92
N LEU A 43 -9.73 -16.26 -5.91
CA LEU A 43 -8.47 -16.93 -5.54
C LEU A 43 -8.39 -17.29 -4.05
N THR A 44 -9.10 -16.56 -3.20
CA THR A 44 -9.03 -16.71 -1.74
C THR A 44 -10.12 -17.62 -1.19
N ARG A 45 -11.03 -18.07 -2.03
CA ARG A 45 -12.13 -18.95 -1.66
C ARG A 45 -11.64 -20.38 -1.44
N PRO A 46 -11.78 -20.95 -0.22
CA PRO A 46 -11.61 -22.39 -0.05
C PRO A 46 -12.69 -23.11 -0.86
N THR A 47 -12.32 -24.17 -1.56
CA THR A 47 -13.24 -24.94 -2.40
C THR A 47 -14.40 -25.60 -1.63
N ASP A 48 -14.26 -25.79 -0.31
CA ASP A 48 -15.18 -26.58 0.51
C ASP A 48 -15.55 -25.95 1.88
N ALA A 49 -15.24 -24.70 2.14
CA ALA A 49 -15.48 -24.10 3.47
C ALA A 49 -16.77 -23.26 3.50
N ALA A 50 -17.56 -23.49 4.56
CA ALA A 50 -18.71 -22.64 4.90
C ALA A 50 -18.29 -21.25 5.40
N ASP A 51 -17.06 -21.13 5.92
CA ASP A 51 -16.48 -19.87 6.38
C ASP A 51 -15.51 -19.34 5.32
N HIS A 52 -15.86 -18.24 4.67
CA HIS A 52 -14.97 -17.52 3.78
C HIS A 52 -14.17 -16.51 4.60
N PRO A 53 -12.83 -16.60 4.59
CA PRO A 53 -12.04 -15.50 5.16
C PRO A 53 -12.38 -14.23 4.36
N GLY A 54 -12.70 -13.15 5.08
CA GLY A 54 -12.88 -11.84 4.44
C GLY A 54 -11.62 -11.38 3.73
N VAL A 55 -11.72 -10.30 2.98
CA VAL A 55 -10.57 -9.61 2.36
C VAL A 55 -10.36 -8.28 3.06
N ILE A 56 -9.10 -7.97 3.39
CA ILE A 56 -8.71 -6.68 3.97
C ILE A 56 -8.34 -5.75 2.81
N VAL A 57 -8.83 -4.50 2.86
CA VAL A 57 -8.47 -3.47 1.88
C VAL A 57 -7.95 -2.23 2.60
N GLY A 58 -6.76 -1.79 2.20
CA GLY A 58 -6.18 -0.52 2.62
C GLY A 58 -5.81 0.33 1.39
N ARG A 59 -5.58 1.63 1.60
CA ARG A 59 -5.20 2.55 0.54
C ARG A 59 -4.24 3.62 1.03
N ASP A 60 -3.43 4.14 0.11
CA ASP A 60 -2.61 5.32 0.35
C ASP A 60 -3.38 6.64 0.19
N ALA A 61 -2.66 7.76 0.31
CA ALA A 61 -3.24 9.12 0.25
C ALA A 61 -3.44 9.65 -1.17
N ARG A 62 -3.14 8.90 -2.24
CA ARG A 62 -3.30 9.37 -3.63
C ARG A 62 -4.75 9.74 -3.91
N THR A 63 -4.94 10.78 -4.72
CA THR A 63 -6.28 11.31 -5.04
C THR A 63 -7.19 10.31 -5.72
N SER A 64 -6.64 9.34 -6.46
CA SER A 64 -7.39 8.26 -7.11
C SER A 64 -7.62 7.03 -6.22
N SER A 65 -6.91 6.90 -5.09
CA SER A 65 -7.00 5.71 -4.23
C SER A 65 -8.39 5.46 -3.65
N PRO A 66 -9.18 6.46 -3.23
CA PRO A 66 -10.54 6.23 -2.73
C PRO A 66 -11.47 5.58 -3.76
N GLU A 67 -11.46 6.04 -5.00
CA GLU A 67 -12.30 5.50 -6.07
C GLU A 67 -11.88 4.06 -6.44
N LEU A 68 -10.59 3.82 -6.60
CA LEU A 68 -10.06 2.50 -6.92
C LEU A 68 -10.30 1.49 -5.79
N ALA A 69 -10.13 1.92 -4.52
CA ALA A 69 -10.41 1.06 -3.37
C ALA A 69 -11.91 0.69 -3.30
N ALA A 70 -12.81 1.65 -3.51
CA ALA A 70 -14.24 1.40 -3.52
C ALA A 70 -14.63 0.40 -4.63
N ALA A 71 -14.07 0.56 -5.83
CA ALA A 71 -14.33 -0.34 -6.96
C ALA A 71 -13.78 -1.77 -6.70
N LEU A 72 -12.58 -1.88 -6.12
CA LEU A 72 -12.00 -3.15 -5.71
C LEU A 72 -12.86 -3.85 -4.66
N ILE A 73 -13.28 -3.11 -3.62
CA ILE A 73 -14.19 -3.60 -2.57
C ILE A 73 -15.49 -4.13 -3.20
N ASP A 74 -16.10 -3.35 -4.09
CA ASP A 74 -17.31 -3.78 -4.79
C ASP A 74 -17.10 -5.10 -5.56
N GLY A 75 -15.94 -5.23 -6.22
CA GLY A 75 -15.60 -6.47 -6.92
C GLY A 75 -15.50 -7.68 -5.99
N VAL A 76 -14.94 -7.50 -4.79
CA VAL A 76 -14.88 -8.56 -3.76
C VAL A 76 -16.27 -8.91 -3.25
N LEU A 77 -17.06 -7.91 -2.87
CA LEU A 77 -18.42 -8.09 -2.33
C LEU A 77 -19.34 -8.79 -3.32
N ASP A 78 -19.24 -8.47 -4.60
CA ASP A 78 -20.02 -9.10 -5.66
C ASP A 78 -19.73 -10.60 -5.82
N GLN A 79 -18.59 -11.07 -5.32
CA GLN A 79 -18.26 -12.48 -5.26
C GLN A 79 -18.76 -13.16 -3.99
N GLY A 80 -19.56 -12.47 -3.15
CA GLY A 80 -20.09 -13.00 -1.89
C GLY A 80 -19.03 -13.16 -0.80
N VAL A 81 -17.95 -12.38 -0.85
CA VAL A 81 -16.87 -12.36 0.16
C VAL A 81 -16.95 -11.07 0.94
N ASP A 82 -16.84 -11.14 2.26
CA ASP A 82 -16.86 -9.99 3.14
C ASP A 82 -15.57 -9.17 3.02
N VAL A 83 -15.66 -7.86 3.27
CA VAL A 83 -14.52 -6.95 3.24
C VAL A 83 -14.37 -6.20 4.56
N THR A 84 -13.14 -6.12 5.04
CA THR A 84 -12.72 -5.20 6.09
C THR A 84 -11.91 -4.06 5.46
N ASP A 85 -12.53 -2.88 5.34
CA ASP A 85 -11.83 -1.66 4.89
C ASP A 85 -11.12 -1.03 6.09
N ILE A 86 -9.78 -0.97 6.02
CA ILE A 86 -8.94 -0.35 7.04
C ILE A 86 -8.58 1.11 6.70
N GLY A 87 -9.14 1.64 5.62
CA GLY A 87 -8.98 3.04 5.22
C GLY A 87 -7.57 3.41 4.77
N LEU A 88 -7.07 4.55 5.25
CA LEU A 88 -5.69 4.97 5.01
C LEU A 88 -4.72 4.07 5.77
N ALA A 89 -3.76 3.51 5.05
CA ALA A 89 -2.78 2.56 5.59
C ALA A 89 -1.45 2.65 4.84
N SER A 90 -0.36 2.29 5.50
CA SER A 90 0.88 1.91 4.81
C SER A 90 0.76 0.49 4.24
N THR A 91 1.62 0.14 3.29
CA THR A 91 1.71 -1.24 2.78
C THR A 91 2.02 -2.23 3.91
N ASP A 92 2.91 -1.86 4.82
CA ASP A 92 3.29 -2.72 5.96
C ASP A 92 2.14 -2.92 6.95
N LEU A 93 1.29 -1.90 7.18
CA LEU A 93 0.08 -2.03 7.99
C LEU A 93 -0.91 -3.02 7.35
N VAL A 94 -1.07 -2.99 6.03
CA VAL A 94 -1.91 -3.96 5.31
C VAL A 94 -1.35 -5.38 5.44
N TYR A 95 -0.03 -5.55 5.32
CA TYR A 95 0.61 -6.85 5.49
C TYR A 95 0.56 -7.36 6.93
N TYR A 96 0.72 -6.46 7.91
CA TYR A 96 0.48 -6.78 9.31
C TYR A 96 -0.95 -7.31 9.54
N ALA A 97 -1.95 -6.62 8.98
CA ALA A 97 -3.34 -7.03 9.07
C ALA A 97 -3.57 -8.41 8.44
N ALA A 98 -3.03 -8.64 7.23
CA ALA A 98 -3.12 -9.92 6.53
C ALA A 98 -2.48 -11.07 7.30
N GLY A 99 -1.34 -10.82 7.95
CA GLY A 99 -0.64 -11.80 8.77
C GLY A 99 -1.33 -12.10 10.09
N THR A 100 -1.85 -11.06 10.75
CA THR A 100 -2.45 -11.19 12.09
C THR A 100 -3.87 -11.74 12.06
N LEU A 101 -4.66 -11.32 11.06
CA LEU A 101 -6.05 -11.77 10.90
C LEU A 101 -6.17 -13.02 10.02
N GLU A 102 -5.06 -13.51 9.48
CA GLU A 102 -5.00 -14.64 8.56
C GLU A 102 -5.97 -14.50 7.37
N GLN A 103 -6.08 -13.28 6.83
CA GLN A 103 -6.93 -12.93 5.72
C GLN A 103 -6.12 -12.43 4.53
N PRO A 104 -6.56 -12.70 3.30
CA PRO A 104 -6.02 -12.03 2.12
C PRO A 104 -6.20 -10.52 2.21
N ALA A 105 -5.30 -9.77 1.58
CA ALA A 105 -5.39 -8.32 1.58
C ALA A 105 -5.00 -7.69 0.23
N ALA A 106 -5.51 -6.49 0.02
CA ALA A 106 -5.12 -5.62 -1.08
C ALA A 106 -4.77 -4.22 -0.56
N MET A 107 -3.68 -3.67 -1.06
CA MET A 107 -3.24 -2.29 -0.83
C MET A 107 -3.34 -1.50 -2.13
N VAL A 108 -4.14 -0.44 -2.14
CA VAL A 108 -4.27 0.47 -3.29
C VAL A 108 -3.20 1.55 -3.18
N THR A 109 -2.15 1.42 -3.99
CA THR A 109 -0.97 2.30 -3.98
C THR A 109 -0.13 2.12 -5.24
N ALA A 110 0.61 3.15 -5.63
CA ALA A 110 1.69 3.03 -6.61
C ALA A 110 3.07 3.29 -5.99
N SER A 111 3.19 3.17 -4.65
CA SER A 111 4.45 3.29 -3.93
C SER A 111 5.19 4.62 -4.27
N HIS A 112 6.38 4.56 -4.82
CA HIS A 112 7.21 5.72 -5.16
C HIS A 112 6.90 6.39 -6.51
N ASN A 113 5.93 5.90 -7.27
CA ASN A 113 5.58 6.53 -8.55
C ASN A 113 4.93 7.90 -8.33
N PRO A 114 5.06 8.84 -9.30
CA PRO A 114 4.38 10.14 -9.26
C PRO A 114 2.87 10.04 -9.03
N GLY A 115 2.25 11.11 -8.52
CA GLY A 115 0.84 11.15 -8.11
C GLY A 115 -0.20 10.75 -9.17
N ARG A 116 0.13 10.84 -10.46
CA ARG A 116 -0.72 10.39 -11.58
C ARG A 116 -0.81 8.87 -11.78
N TYR A 117 0.08 8.11 -11.13
CA TYR A 117 0.03 6.65 -11.12
C TYR A 117 -0.78 6.16 -9.92
N ASN A 118 -1.35 4.97 -10.08
CA ASN A 118 -1.83 4.17 -8.97
C ASN A 118 -1.59 2.67 -9.24
N GLY A 119 -1.92 1.83 -8.28
CA GLY A 119 -1.71 0.40 -8.39
C GLY A 119 -2.45 -0.38 -7.32
N ILE A 120 -2.30 -1.70 -7.35
CA ILE A 120 -2.86 -2.60 -6.37
C ILE A 120 -1.84 -3.70 -6.08
N LYS A 121 -1.33 -3.72 -4.85
CA LYS A 121 -0.54 -4.82 -4.30
C LYS A 121 -1.48 -5.80 -3.60
N MET A 122 -1.24 -7.10 -3.73
CA MET A 122 -2.11 -8.13 -3.14
C MET A 122 -1.29 -9.17 -2.42
N CYS A 123 -1.85 -9.69 -1.34
CA CYS A 123 -1.32 -10.87 -0.66
C CYS A 123 -2.45 -11.82 -0.26
N ARG A 124 -2.08 -13.09 -0.09
CA ARG A 124 -2.92 -14.11 0.54
C ARG A 124 -2.81 -14.01 2.06
N ALA A 125 -3.63 -14.77 2.76
CA ALA A 125 -3.50 -14.95 4.20
C ALA A 125 -2.04 -15.22 4.62
N GLY A 126 -1.63 -14.71 5.79
CA GLY A 126 -0.25 -14.79 6.25
C GLY A 126 0.72 -13.87 5.49
N ALA A 127 0.20 -12.82 4.84
CA ALA A 127 0.98 -11.84 4.05
C ALA A 127 1.81 -12.46 2.91
N VAL A 128 1.36 -13.56 2.32
CA VAL A 128 2.06 -14.22 1.20
C VAL A 128 1.78 -13.45 -0.09
N PRO A 129 2.78 -12.84 -0.75
CA PRO A 129 2.56 -12.03 -1.94
C PRO A 129 1.89 -12.80 -3.10
N VAL A 130 1.01 -12.10 -3.83
CA VAL A 130 0.45 -12.59 -5.09
C VAL A 130 1.34 -12.11 -6.23
N SER A 131 1.77 -13.05 -7.08
CA SER A 131 2.57 -12.80 -8.28
C SER A 131 1.79 -13.15 -9.55
N ARG A 132 2.43 -12.96 -10.71
CA ARG A 132 1.83 -13.33 -12.00
C ARG A 132 1.40 -14.78 -12.03
N ASP A 133 2.20 -15.69 -11.49
CA ASP A 133 1.95 -17.14 -11.51
C ASP A 133 0.97 -17.60 -10.43
N THR A 134 0.64 -16.71 -9.48
CA THR A 134 -0.18 -17.06 -8.31
C THR A 134 -1.47 -16.27 -8.20
N GLY A 135 -1.87 -15.54 -9.26
CA GLY A 135 -3.16 -14.84 -9.31
C GLY A 135 -3.19 -13.60 -10.22
N LEU A 136 -2.10 -12.83 -10.34
CA LEU A 136 -2.12 -11.67 -11.24
C LEU A 136 -2.33 -12.05 -12.71
N GLY A 137 -1.88 -13.24 -13.13
CA GLY A 137 -2.15 -13.76 -14.46
C GLY A 137 -3.64 -13.98 -14.74
N ASP A 138 -4.41 -14.38 -13.72
CA ASP A 138 -5.86 -14.59 -13.84
C ASP A 138 -6.58 -13.24 -13.97
N ILE A 139 -6.08 -12.19 -13.30
CA ILE A 139 -6.59 -10.82 -13.47
C ILE A 139 -6.35 -10.33 -14.90
N ALA A 140 -5.13 -10.51 -15.41
CA ALA A 140 -4.82 -10.14 -16.79
C ALA A 140 -5.72 -10.86 -17.81
N ALA A 141 -5.94 -12.16 -17.61
CA ALA A 141 -6.81 -12.96 -18.45
C ALA A 141 -8.29 -12.50 -18.38
N ALA A 142 -8.78 -12.13 -17.20
CA ALA A 142 -10.13 -11.60 -17.03
C ALA A 142 -10.31 -10.24 -17.72
N LEU A 143 -9.29 -9.36 -17.64
CA LEU A 143 -9.28 -8.07 -18.34
C LEU A 143 -9.23 -8.24 -19.87
N ASP A 144 -8.47 -9.22 -20.37
CA ASP A 144 -8.39 -9.51 -21.81
C ASP A 144 -9.69 -10.13 -22.36
N ALA A 145 -10.42 -10.89 -21.54
CA ALA A 145 -11.71 -11.45 -21.92
C ALA A 145 -12.81 -10.40 -22.05
N ASP A 146 -12.63 -9.21 -21.42
CA ASP A 146 -13.61 -8.12 -21.37
C ASP A 146 -15.00 -8.59 -20.87
N GLU A 147 -15.00 -9.63 -20.04
CA GLU A 147 -16.21 -10.21 -19.43
C GLU A 147 -16.07 -10.13 -17.90
N PRO A 148 -16.95 -9.37 -17.22
CA PRO A 148 -16.91 -9.33 -15.77
C PRO A 148 -17.27 -10.71 -15.19
N LEU A 149 -16.65 -11.09 -14.09
CA LEU A 149 -17.04 -12.28 -13.35
C LEU A 149 -18.51 -12.13 -12.89
N PRO A 150 -19.36 -13.16 -13.09
CA PRO A 150 -20.74 -13.07 -12.68
C PRO A 150 -20.85 -12.89 -11.16
N ALA A 151 -21.71 -11.96 -10.75
CA ALA A 151 -21.97 -11.74 -9.33
C ALA A 151 -22.58 -12.99 -8.67
N ARG A 152 -22.32 -13.16 -7.39
CA ARG A 152 -22.81 -14.26 -6.58
C ARG A 152 -23.73 -13.75 -5.48
N GLU A 153 -24.70 -14.59 -5.11
CA GLU A 153 -25.61 -14.29 -4.02
C GLU A 153 -25.41 -15.28 -2.85
N PRO A 154 -25.51 -14.83 -1.60
CA PRO A 154 -25.68 -13.43 -1.20
C PRO A 154 -24.41 -12.61 -1.47
N ARG A 155 -24.58 -11.30 -1.71
CA ARG A 155 -23.44 -10.34 -1.78
C ARG A 155 -22.75 -10.28 -0.42
N GLY A 156 -21.43 -10.14 -0.41
CA GLY A 156 -20.64 -9.96 0.81
C GLY A 156 -20.99 -8.67 1.56
N THR A 157 -20.51 -8.56 2.79
CA THR A 157 -20.73 -7.40 3.67
C THR A 157 -19.46 -6.58 3.84
N LEU A 158 -19.61 -5.26 3.99
CA LEU A 158 -18.52 -4.32 4.24
C LEU A 158 -18.52 -3.91 5.72
N GLN A 159 -17.37 -4.02 6.36
CA GLN A 159 -17.09 -3.44 7.66
C GLN A 159 -15.83 -2.59 7.61
N THR A 160 -15.66 -1.70 8.58
CA THR A 160 -14.45 -0.87 8.73
C THR A 160 -13.73 -1.22 10.02
N ALA A 161 -12.39 -1.11 10.01
CA ALA A 161 -11.57 -1.28 11.20
C ALA A 161 -10.43 -0.26 11.21
N ASP A 162 -10.02 0.17 12.41
CA ASP A 162 -8.79 0.92 12.63
C ASP A 162 -7.77 -0.01 13.32
N LEU A 163 -6.70 -0.33 12.61
CA LEU A 163 -5.65 -1.25 13.08
C LEU A 163 -4.33 -0.53 13.38
N LEU A 164 -4.28 0.81 13.28
CA LEU A 164 -3.03 1.57 13.46
C LEU A 164 -2.45 1.37 14.86
N SER A 165 -3.26 1.45 15.90
CA SER A 165 -2.79 1.28 17.28
C SER A 165 -2.26 -0.13 17.54
N ASP A 166 -2.89 -1.16 16.99
CA ASP A 166 -2.45 -2.55 17.12
C ASP A 166 -1.13 -2.79 16.39
N TYR A 167 -0.99 -2.19 15.20
CA TYR A 167 0.25 -2.23 14.41
C TYR A 167 1.40 -1.55 15.15
N VAL A 168 1.19 -0.34 15.69
CA VAL A 168 2.19 0.35 16.53
C VAL A 168 2.61 -0.51 17.71
N GLY A 169 1.66 -1.08 18.42
CA GLY A 169 1.95 -1.99 19.53
C GLY A 169 2.72 -3.24 19.09
N TYR A 170 2.45 -3.76 17.90
CA TYR A 170 3.21 -4.87 17.31
C TYR A 170 4.66 -4.49 17.04
N LEU A 171 4.90 -3.34 16.40
CA LEU A 171 6.25 -2.86 16.07
C LEU A 171 7.09 -2.65 17.33
N LEU A 172 6.53 -2.01 18.36
CA LEU A 172 7.24 -1.76 19.62
C LEU A 172 7.52 -3.04 20.44
N ARG A 173 6.72 -4.09 20.25
CA ARG A 173 7.04 -5.42 20.82
C ARG A 173 8.13 -6.13 20.00
N LEU A 174 8.13 -5.97 18.70
CA LEU A 174 9.12 -6.58 17.79
C LEU A 174 10.50 -5.94 17.98
N VAL A 175 10.51 -4.60 18.08
CA VAL A 175 11.73 -3.80 18.26
C VAL A 175 11.53 -2.88 19.48
N PRO A 176 11.80 -3.35 20.70
CA PRO A 176 11.70 -2.52 21.89
C PRO A 176 12.70 -1.36 21.83
N LEU A 177 12.22 -0.15 22.06
CA LEU A 177 13.06 1.06 22.08
C LEU A 177 13.43 1.48 23.52
N ASP A 178 13.03 0.68 24.51
CA ASP A 178 13.33 0.93 25.92
C ASP A 178 14.85 0.85 26.17
N GLY A 179 15.37 1.84 26.87
CA GLY A 179 16.79 1.87 27.22
C GLY A 179 17.71 2.47 26.14
N LEU A 180 17.16 2.91 25.00
CA LEU A 180 17.92 3.74 24.07
C LEU A 180 18.24 5.10 24.72
N ARG A 181 19.42 5.65 24.38
CA ARG A 181 19.65 7.08 24.64
C ARG A 181 18.64 7.92 23.84
N PRO A 182 18.34 9.15 24.25
CA PRO A 182 17.60 10.06 23.40
C PRO A 182 18.27 10.20 22.02
N LEU A 183 17.48 10.08 20.97
CA LEU A 183 17.89 10.25 19.58
C LEU A 183 17.05 11.36 18.95
N ARG A 184 17.71 12.26 18.20
CA ARG A 184 17.02 13.18 17.31
C ARG A 184 17.07 12.62 15.90
N VAL A 185 15.92 12.35 15.31
CA VAL A 185 15.79 11.75 13.98
C VAL A 185 14.98 12.69 13.09
N VAL A 186 15.57 13.09 11.96
CA VAL A 186 14.80 13.77 10.91
C VAL A 186 14.11 12.72 10.08
N VAL A 187 12.81 12.85 9.89
CA VAL A 187 12.03 11.93 9.04
C VAL A 187 11.38 12.70 7.91
N ASP A 188 11.73 12.36 6.69
CA ASP A 188 11.08 12.84 5.48
C ASP A 188 10.06 11.81 5.01
N ALA A 189 8.79 12.15 5.17
CA ALA A 189 7.67 11.31 4.74
C ALA A 189 7.27 11.53 3.27
N GLY A 190 7.84 12.54 2.60
CA GLY A 190 7.51 12.89 1.21
C GLY A 190 6.01 13.07 0.96
N ASN A 191 5.23 13.55 1.96
CA ASN A 191 3.76 13.59 1.94
C ASN A 191 3.06 12.21 1.82
N GLY A 192 3.82 11.12 1.99
CA GLY A 192 3.36 9.72 1.93
C GLY A 192 2.89 9.18 3.27
N MET A 193 2.67 7.86 3.31
CA MET A 193 2.03 7.18 4.44
C MET A 193 2.86 7.13 5.71
N ALA A 194 4.17 7.40 5.66
CA ALA A 194 5.01 7.62 6.85
C ALA A 194 4.48 8.76 7.73
N GLY A 195 3.78 9.74 7.14
CA GLY A 195 3.10 10.79 7.91
C GLY A 195 2.00 10.27 8.84
N LEU A 196 1.39 9.13 8.51
CA LEU A 196 0.40 8.44 9.34
C LEU A 196 1.06 7.55 10.40
N THR A 197 2.11 6.83 10.05
CA THR A 197 2.69 5.73 10.85
C THR A 197 3.77 6.21 11.81
N VAL A 198 4.67 7.08 11.36
CA VAL A 198 5.85 7.54 12.13
C VAL A 198 5.48 8.26 13.43
N PRO A 199 4.55 9.25 13.46
CA PRO A 199 4.22 9.95 14.69
C PRO A 199 3.75 9.03 15.83
N PRO A 200 2.79 8.11 15.64
CA PRO A 200 2.34 7.24 16.72
C PRO A 200 3.38 6.17 17.10
N VAL A 201 4.22 5.70 16.17
CA VAL A 201 5.28 4.71 16.47
C VAL A 201 6.31 5.28 17.43
N PHE A 202 6.70 6.53 17.26
CA PHE A 202 7.73 7.15 18.12
C PHE A 202 7.16 7.93 19.31
N ALA A 203 5.83 8.07 19.41
CA ALA A 203 5.20 8.74 20.55
C ALA A 203 5.53 8.05 21.87
N GLY A 204 6.06 8.83 22.82
CA GLY A 204 6.42 8.31 24.15
C GLY A 204 7.72 7.48 24.19
N THR A 205 8.43 7.34 23.10
CA THR A 205 9.75 6.70 23.03
C THR A 205 10.89 7.72 23.27
N PRO A 206 12.14 7.29 23.46
CA PRO A 206 13.29 8.19 23.54
C PRO A 206 13.63 8.89 22.22
N VAL A 207 12.98 8.55 21.10
CA VAL A 207 13.23 9.12 19.77
C VAL A 207 12.43 10.42 19.61
N GLN A 208 13.15 11.52 19.33
CA GLN A 208 12.55 12.80 18.99
C GLN A 208 12.52 12.95 17.47
N VAL A 209 11.33 12.92 16.89
CA VAL A 209 11.13 13.07 15.46
C VAL A 209 11.05 14.54 15.08
N ASP A 210 11.91 14.97 14.16
CA ASP A 210 11.83 16.24 13.43
C ASP A 210 11.29 15.91 12.02
N GLY A 211 9.99 16.12 11.81
CA GLY A 211 9.32 15.65 10.60
C GLY A 211 9.37 16.65 9.46
N LEU A 212 9.66 16.18 8.26
CA LEU A 212 9.48 16.86 6.99
C LEU A 212 8.31 16.21 6.24
N TYR A 213 7.42 17.05 5.71
CA TYR A 213 6.35 16.63 4.80
C TYR A 213 5.46 15.49 5.36
N LEU A 214 5.15 15.55 6.68
CA LEU A 214 4.30 14.56 7.37
C LEU A 214 2.82 14.67 6.98
N GLU A 215 2.38 15.79 6.42
CA GLU A 215 1.00 15.95 5.95
C GLU A 215 0.76 15.05 4.74
N LEU A 216 -0.29 14.22 4.80
CA LEU A 216 -0.63 13.33 3.71
C LEU A 216 -1.16 14.11 2.50
N ASP A 217 -0.47 14.03 1.38
CA ASP A 217 -0.92 14.61 0.10
C ASP A 217 -0.48 13.75 -1.07
N GLY A 218 -1.44 13.06 -1.69
CA GLY A 218 -1.19 12.17 -2.82
C GLY A 218 -0.78 12.86 -4.12
N GLN A 219 -0.63 14.19 -4.12
CA GLN A 219 -0.02 14.95 -5.22
C GLN A 219 1.49 15.11 -5.06
N PHE A 220 2.02 14.83 -3.84
CA PHE A 220 3.45 14.95 -3.52
C PHE A 220 4.04 16.34 -3.86
N PRO A 221 3.51 17.44 -3.28
CA PRO A 221 3.80 18.80 -3.73
C PRO A 221 5.23 19.27 -3.46
N ASN A 222 5.96 18.63 -2.55
CA ASN A 222 7.32 19.06 -2.17
C ASN A 222 8.39 18.38 -3.03
N HIS A 223 8.32 17.08 -3.15
CA HIS A 223 9.14 16.26 -4.06
C HIS A 223 8.45 14.90 -4.28
N ASP A 224 8.84 14.17 -5.31
CA ASP A 224 8.36 12.80 -5.49
C ASP A 224 8.75 11.94 -4.28
N ALA A 225 7.83 11.14 -3.76
CA ALA A 225 8.09 10.25 -2.61
C ALA A 225 8.93 9.02 -3.06
N ASN A 226 10.10 9.30 -3.61
CA ASN A 226 11.01 8.30 -4.20
C ASN A 226 12.44 8.46 -3.68
N PRO A 227 12.79 7.89 -2.53
CA PRO A 227 14.13 8.01 -1.97
C PRO A 227 15.23 7.30 -2.77
N LEU A 228 14.89 6.54 -3.83
CA LEU A 228 15.86 6.02 -4.80
C LEU A 228 16.47 7.13 -5.66
N ASP A 229 15.75 8.22 -5.87
CA ASP A 229 16.27 9.42 -6.53
C ASP A 229 16.91 10.31 -5.46
N THR A 230 18.23 10.34 -5.43
CA THR A 230 18.97 11.11 -4.44
C THR A 230 18.70 12.62 -4.48
N THR A 231 18.09 13.14 -5.55
CA THR A 231 17.69 14.54 -5.62
C THR A 231 16.52 14.87 -4.68
N THR A 232 15.74 13.87 -4.26
CA THR A 232 14.65 14.04 -3.29
C THR A 232 15.16 14.10 -1.84
N LEU A 233 16.41 13.71 -1.57
CA LEU A 233 16.99 13.67 -0.23
C LEU A 233 17.61 15.02 0.22
N VAL A 234 17.64 16.03 -0.64
CA VAL A 234 18.34 17.30 -0.39
C VAL A 234 17.85 18.00 0.88
N ASP A 235 16.52 18.05 1.07
CA ASP A 235 15.92 18.72 2.23
C ASP A 235 16.19 17.93 3.53
N LEU A 236 16.08 16.60 3.48
CA LEU A 236 16.44 15.72 4.57
C LEU A 236 17.90 15.94 4.99
N GLN A 237 18.84 15.84 4.05
CA GLN A 237 20.26 15.99 4.27
C GLN A 237 20.61 17.38 4.83
N HIS A 238 19.98 18.43 4.31
CA HIS A 238 20.14 19.77 4.84
C HIS A 238 19.64 19.87 6.28
N ARG A 239 18.47 19.32 6.56
CA ARG A 239 17.86 19.35 7.89
C ARG A 239 18.71 18.59 8.91
N VAL A 240 19.21 17.40 8.59
CA VAL A 240 20.12 16.63 9.45
C VAL A 240 21.33 17.48 9.84
N ARG A 241 22.02 18.08 8.85
CA ARG A 241 23.22 18.91 9.08
C ARG A 241 22.98 20.17 9.91
N THR A 242 21.78 20.75 9.82
CA THR A 242 21.48 22.04 10.45
C THR A 242 20.82 21.92 11.82
N THR A 243 20.40 20.73 12.23
CA THR A 243 19.71 20.49 13.51
C THR A 243 20.48 19.60 14.46
N ASP A 244 21.73 19.23 14.14
CA ASP A 244 22.54 18.26 14.90
C ASP A 244 21.74 16.95 15.18
N ALA A 245 21.05 16.45 14.16
CA ALA A 245 20.31 15.20 14.27
C ALA A 245 21.28 14.01 14.26
N ASP A 246 20.92 12.92 14.93
CA ASP A 246 21.70 11.69 14.97
C ASP A 246 21.64 10.94 13.63
N LEU A 247 20.52 11.04 12.90
CA LEU A 247 20.31 10.44 11.58
C LEU A 247 19.10 11.03 10.87
N GLY A 248 19.02 10.77 9.57
CA GLY A 248 17.86 11.05 8.72
C GLY A 248 17.23 9.78 8.18
N LEU A 249 15.91 9.78 8.02
CA LEU A 249 15.14 8.71 7.41
C LEU A 249 14.28 9.29 6.28
N ALA A 250 14.36 8.72 5.08
CA ALA A 250 13.48 9.05 3.96
C ALA A 250 12.61 7.85 3.63
N CYS A 251 11.29 8.04 3.66
CA CYS A 251 10.32 7.00 3.36
C CYS A 251 9.75 7.19 1.95
N ASP A 252 9.31 6.11 1.32
CA ASP A 252 8.58 6.21 0.06
C ASP A 252 7.05 6.38 0.28
N GLY A 253 6.32 6.50 -0.82
CA GLY A 253 4.92 6.96 -0.76
C GLY A 253 3.97 6.06 0.01
N ASP A 254 4.19 4.75 0.07
CA ASP A 254 3.38 3.80 0.81
C ASP A 254 4.07 3.20 2.05
N ASP A 255 5.24 3.80 2.42
CA ASP A 255 5.98 3.54 3.65
C ASP A 255 6.38 2.07 3.83
N ASP A 256 6.84 1.43 2.73
CA ASP A 256 7.43 0.09 2.76
C ASP A 256 8.95 0.10 2.49
N ARG A 257 9.54 1.28 2.25
CA ARG A 257 10.98 1.49 2.07
C ARG A 257 11.45 2.69 2.86
N CYS A 258 12.60 2.52 3.51
CA CYS A 258 13.25 3.55 4.28
C CYS A 258 14.73 3.64 3.90
N PHE A 259 15.18 4.85 3.56
CA PHE A 259 16.59 5.17 3.31
C PHE A 259 17.13 5.95 4.50
N VAL A 260 18.41 5.73 4.80
CA VAL A 260 19.05 6.27 5.99
C VAL A 260 20.17 7.20 5.60
N ASP A 261 20.18 8.42 6.14
CA ASP A 261 21.33 9.33 6.14
C ASP A 261 21.98 9.33 7.52
N ASP A 262 23.31 9.39 7.56
CA ASP A 262 24.08 9.48 8.79
C ASP A 262 24.00 10.90 9.42
N GLU A 263 24.66 11.10 10.56
CA GLU A 263 24.69 12.38 11.28
C GLU A 263 25.35 13.54 10.49
N ARG A 264 26.00 13.22 9.37
CA ARG A 264 26.58 14.23 8.45
C ARG A 264 25.64 14.53 7.29
N GLY A 265 24.48 13.87 7.23
CA GLY A 265 23.56 13.93 6.12
C GLY A 265 24.18 13.31 4.85
N GLU A 266 24.88 12.21 5.00
CA GLU A 266 25.42 11.40 3.90
C GLU A 266 24.63 10.09 3.82
N LEU A 267 24.16 9.74 2.61
CA LEU A 267 23.37 8.53 2.39
C LEU A 267 24.17 7.28 2.77
N VAL A 268 23.60 6.48 3.67
CA VAL A 268 24.14 5.17 4.02
C VAL A 268 23.76 4.18 2.91
N THR A 269 24.75 3.73 2.16
CA THR A 269 24.55 2.70 1.13
C THR A 269 24.69 1.30 1.72
N PRO A 270 23.91 0.32 1.25
CA PRO A 270 24.01 -1.08 1.67
C PRO A 270 25.36 -1.71 1.40
#